data_2d6c43a0f427ba66c0ef3045a3353a30
#
_entry.id   2d6c43a0f427ba66c0ef3045a3353a30
#
_cell.length_a   1.000
_cell.length_b   1.000
_cell.length_c   1.000
_cell.angle_alpha   90.00
_cell.angle_beta   90.00
_cell.angle_gamma   90.00
#
_symmetry.space_group_name_H-M   'P 1'
#
loop_
_entity.id
_entity.type
_entity.pdbx_description
1 polymer ?
#
loop_
_entity_poly.entity_id
_entity_poly.type
_entity_poly.pdbx_seq_one_letter_code
_entity_poly.pdbx_strand_id
1 'polypeptide(L)'
;YKMNKNGFSRCAELYIGRLRKEGRYSTAHVYKNALFSFTKFCGTKSIAFRYITRERLRRYGEYLYEAGLKPNTVSTYMRMLRSIYNRGVEAGSAPYVHRLFHEVYTGVDVRQKKALPVGELRRLLYEDPKSDYLRNTQMIAALMFQFCGMSFADLAHLEKSSLEQNVIRYNRVKTKTPISV
;
A
#
# COMPACT_ATOMS: atom_id res chain seq x y z
N TYR A 1 -29.87 -2.53 17.35
CA TYR A 1 -28.43 -2.80 17.40
C TYR A 1 -27.70 -1.50 17.76
N LYS A 2 -27.33 -1.33 19.03
CA LYS A 2 -26.49 -0.20 19.47
C LYS A 2 -25.10 -0.39 18.84
N MET A 3 -24.78 0.40 17.82
CA MET A 3 -23.44 0.50 17.28
C MET A 3 -22.49 0.90 18.42
N ASN A 4 -21.59 -0.01 18.79
CA ASN A 4 -20.61 0.22 19.83
C ASN A 4 -19.67 1.36 19.36
N LYS A 5 -19.82 2.58 19.92
CA LYS A 5 -19.12 3.79 19.50
C LYS A 5 -17.58 3.64 19.54
N ASN A 6 -17.06 2.63 20.26
CA ASN A 6 -15.63 2.36 20.49
C ASN A 6 -15.18 0.99 19.93
N GLY A 7 -15.82 0.44 18.91
CA GLY A 7 -15.45 -0.86 18.33
C GLY A 7 -14.27 -0.76 17.34
N PHE A 8 -13.62 -1.91 17.08
CA PHE A 8 -12.52 -2.05 16.12
C PHE A 8 -12.92 -1.55 14.71
N SER A 9 -14.08 -1.98 14.18
CA SER A 9 -14.57 -1.54 12.87
C SER A 9 -14.74 -0.02 12.81
N ARG A 10 -15.28 0.59 13.87
CA ARG A 10 -15.47 2.04 13.94
C ARG A 10 -14.14 2.80 13.97
N CYS A 11 -13.17 2.30 14.74
CA CYS A 11 -11.83 2.85 14.76
C CYS A 11 -11.18 2.81 13.35
N ALA A 12 -11.33 1.69 12.65
CA ALA A 12 -10.84 1.53 11.28
C ALA A 12 -11.50 2.52 10.31
N GLU A 13 -12.84 2.65 10.35
CA GLU A 13 -13.59 3.57 9.49
C GLU A 13 -13.19 5.03 9.72
N LEU A 14 -13.04 5.45 10.97
CA LEU A 14 -12.60 6.80 11.32
C LEU A 14 -11.19 7.06 10.79
N TYR A 15 -10.29 6.10 10.93
CA TYR A 15 -8.94 6.23 10.41
C TYR A 15 -8.89 6.28 8.87
N ILE A 16 -9.67 5.44 8.20
CA ILE A 16 -9.82 5.48 6.73
C ILE A 16 -10.36 6.84 6.28
N GLY A 17 -11.36 7.39 6.99
CA GLY A 17 -11.90 8.71 6.72
C GLY A 17 -10.86 9.83 6.87
N ARG A 18 -10.02 9.75 7.92
CA ARG A 18 -8.91 10.68 8.15
C ARG A 18 -7.89 10.62 7.00
N LEU A 19 -7.45 9.41 6.61
CA LEU A 19 -6.50 9.24 5.51
C LEU A 19 -7.01 9.84 4.19
N ARG A 20 -8.31 9.73 3.92
CA ARG A 20 -8.92 10.36 2.73
C ARG A 20 -8.89 11.88 2.80
N LYS A 21 -9.19 12.47 3.96
CA LYS A 21 -9.11 13.92 4.17
C LYS A 21 -7.68 14.45 4.01
N GLU A 22 -6.67 13.63 4.37
CA GLU A 22 -5.25 13.91 4.18
C GLU A 22 -4.77 13.66 2.72
N GLY A 23 -5.65 13.31 1.77
CA GLY A 23 -5.29 13.00 0.38
C GLY A 23 -4.58 11.64 0.19
N ARG A 24 -4.47 10.82 1.23
CA ARG A 24 -3.77 9.52 1.22
C ARG A 24 -4.66 8.39 0.73
N TYR A 25 -5.24 8.56 -0.44
CA TYR A 25 -6.27 7.67 -1.00
C TYR A 25 -5.81 6.23 -1.17
N SER A 26 -4.59 6.01 -1.69
CA SER A 26 -4.03 4.65 -1.87
C SER A 26 -3.90 3.92 -0.53
N THR A 27 -3.41 4.61 0.51
CA THR A 27 -3.31 4.04 1.86
C THR A 27 -4.69 3.73 2.43
N ALA A 28 -5.64 4.67 2.31
CA ALA A 28 -7.02 4.47 2.75
C ALA A 28 -7.69 3.27 2.05
N HIS A 29 -7.39 3.06 0.76
CA HIS A 29 -7.90 1.91 0.00
C HIS A 29 -7.40 0.57 0.56
N VAL A 30 -6.12 0.47 0.90
CA VAL A 30 -5.55 -0.75 1.50
C VAL A 30 -6.20 -1.06 2.85
N TYR A 31 -6.37 -0.06 3.73
CA TYR A 31 -7.07 -0.26 5.00
C TYR A 31 -8.53 -0.67 4.81
N LYS A 32 -9.23 -0.07 3.83
CA LYS A 32 -10.61 -0.43 3.48
C LYS A 32 -10.71 -1.88 3.06
N ASN A 33 -9.80 -2.35 2.20
CA ASN A 33 -9.80 -3.73 1.71
C ASN A 33 -9.50 -4.72 2.84
N ALA A 34 -8.53 -4.42 3.71
CA ALA A 34 -8.23 -5.25 4.88
C ALA A 34 -9.43 -5.35 5.83
N LEU A 35 -10.10 -4.22 6.13
CA LEU A 35 -11.31 -4.21 6.95
C LEU A 35 -12.45 -5.00 6.31
N PHE A 36 -12.71 -4.80 5.02
CA PHE A 36 -13.74 -5.51 4.27
C PHE A 36 -13.52 -7.04 4.29
N SER A 37 -12.29 -7.47 4.02
CA SER A 37 -11.92 -8.89 4.07
C SER A 37 -12.12 -9.47 5.46
N PHE A 38 -11.71 -8.75 6.51
CA PHE A 38 -11.85 -9.21 7.88
C PHE A 38 -13.30 -9.24 8.36
N THR A 39 -14.13 -8.25 7.98
CA THR A 39 -15.57 -8.26 8.29
C THR A 39 -16.30 -9.39 7.56
N LYS A 40 -15.91 -9.71 6.32
CA LYS A 40 -16.42 -10.87 5.58
C LYS A 40 -16.11 -12.19 6.32
N PHE A 41 -14.86 -12.38 6.75
CA PHE A 41 -14.45 -13.53 7.54
C PHE A 41 -15.21 -13.65 8.86
N CYS A 42 -15.43 -12.53 9.57
CA CYS A 42 -16.18 -12.51 10.84
C CYS A 42 -17.70 -12.64 10.66
N GLY A 43 -18.25 -12.54 9.45
CA GLY A 43 -19.70 -12.55 9.20
C GLY A 43 -20.44 -11.34 9.77
N THR A 44 -19.73 -10.28 10.19
CA THR A 44 -20.33 -9.08 10.77
C THR A 44 -19.55 -7.82 10.42
N LYS A 45 -20.28 -6.71 10.21
CA LYS A 45 -19.70 -5.39 9.97
C LYS A 45 -19.23 -4.71 11.26
N SER A 46 -19.76 -5.09 12.41
CA SER A 46 -19.45 -4.46 13.70
C SER A 46 -18.61 -5.38 14.56
N ILE A 47 -17.30 -5.17 14.57
CA ILE A 47 -16.33 -5.96 15.32
C ILE A 47 -15.85 -5.15 16.52
N ALA A 48 -16.02 -5.68 17.73
CA ALA A 48 -15.45 -5.08 18.93
C ALA A 48 -13.99 -5.52 19.12
N PHE A 49 -13.16 -4.71 19.78
CA PHE A 49 -11.75 -5.03 20.05
C PHE A 49 -11.55 -6.37 20.77
N ARG A 50 -12.45 -6.74 21.70
CA ARG A 50 -12.42 -8.02 22.41
C ARG A 50 -12.49 -9.26 21.52
N TYR A 51 -12.99 -9.12 20.28
CA TYR A 51 -13.04 -10.21 19.31
C TYR A 51 -11.73 -10.38 18.53
N ILE A 52 -10.77 -9.46 18.67
CA ILE A 52 -9.45 -9.58 18.08
C ILE A 52 -8.57 -10.40 19.04
N THR A 53 -8.53 -11.71 18.83
CA THR A 53 -7.74 -12.66 19.62
C THR A 53 -6.68 -13.29 18.73
N ARG A 54 -5.61 -13.88 19.34
CA ARG A 54 -4.56 -14.60 18.61
C ARG A 54 -5.15 -15.71 17.75
N GLU A 55 -6.02 -16.53 18.33
CA GLU A 55 -6.67 -17.63 17.63
C GLU A 55 -7.48 -17.14 16.42
N ARG A 56 -8.26 -16.06 16.57
CA ARG A 56 -9.05 -15.51 15.47
C ARG A 56 -8.17 -14.93 14.36
N LEU A 57 -7.07 -14.27 14.73
CA LEU A 57 -6.11 -13.77 13.76
C LEU A 57 -5.42 -14.92 13.00
N ARG A 58 -5.06 -16.01 13.68
CA ARG A 58 -4.52 -17.22 13.06
C ARG A 58 -5.51 -17.82 12.06
N ARG A 59 -6.75 -18.07 12.48
CA ARG A 59 -7.82 -18.58 11.60
C ARG A 59 -8.09 -17.64 10.41
N TYR A 60 -8.00 -16.35 10.62
CA TYR A 60 -8.13 -15.40 9.51
C TYR A 60 -6.95 -15.50 8.53
N GLY A 61 -5.74 -15.72 9.02
CA GLY A 61 -4.58 -16.00 8.16
C GLY A 61 -4.78 -17.24 7.31
N GLU A 62 -5.24 -18.35 7.90
CA GLU A 62 -5.59 -19.60 7.22
C GLU A 62 -6.66 -19.35 6.14
N TYR A 63 -7.76 -18.68 6.49
CA TYR A 63 -8.81 -18.28 5.55
C TYR A 63 -8.28 -17.48 4.34
N LEU A 64 -7.34 -16.57 4.55
CA LEU A 64 -6.76 -15.79 3.45
C LEU A 64 -5.89 -16.66 2.54
N TYR A 65 -5.15 -17.62 3.07
CA TYR A 65 -4.35 -18.57 2.29
C TYR A 65 -5.25 -19.53 1.50
N GLU A 66 -6.30 -20.06 2.11
CA GLU A 66 -7.31 -20.92 1.45
C GLU A 66 -8.02 -20.17 0.31
N ALA A 67 -8.24 -18.87 0.47
CA ALA A 67 -8.76 -18.00 -0.59
C ALA A 67 -7.72 -17.67 -1.69
N GLY A 68 -6.53 -18.29 -1.67
CA GLY A 68 -5.48 -18.14 -2.68
C GLY A 68 -4.69 -16.83 -2.62
N LEU A 69 -4.74 -16.07 -1.51
CA LEU A 69 -4.01 -14.83 -1.40
C LEU A 69 -2.50 -15.08 -1.22
N LYS A 70 -1.71 -14.25 -1.89
CA LYS A 70 -0.24 -14.31 -1.79
C LYS A 70 0.25 -13.86 -0.41
N PRO A 71 1.39 -14.38 0.09
CA PRO A 71 1.93 -14.05 1.42
C PRO A 71 2.03 -12.56 1.69
N ASN A 72 2.49 -11.76 0.73
CA ASN A 72 2.58 -10.30 0.89
C ASN A 72 1.22 -9.61 1.05
N THR A 73 0.15 -10.16 0.47
CA THR A 73 -1.21 -9.64 0.67
C THR A 73 -1.72 -9.98 2.06
N VAL A 74 -1.51 -11.23 2.50
CA VAL A 74 -1.84 -11.67 3.86
C VAL A 74 -1.12 -10.80 4.90
N SER A 75 0.20 -10.63 4.74
CA SER A 75 1.01 -9.76 5.59
C SER A 75 0.47 -8.32 5.62
N THR A 76 0.14 -7.78 4.45
CA THR A 76 -0.42 -6.42 4.35
C THR A 76 -1.70 -6.30 5.16
N TYR A 77 -2.64 -7.23 5.01
CA TYR A 77 -3.89 -7.20 5.76
C TYR A 77 -3.66 -7.32 7.27
N MET A 78 -2.81 -8.25 7.71
CA MET A 78 -2.45 -8.40 9.12
C MET A 78 -1.80 -7.14 9.70
N ARG A 79 -0.91 -6.49 8.96
CA ARG A 79 -0.28 -5.22 9.36
C ARG A 79 -1.29 -4.07 9.46
N MET A 80 -2.27 -4.02 8.56
CA MET A 80 -3.35 -3.00 8.64
C MET A 80 -4.22 -3.24 9.88
N LEU A 81 -4.63 -4.48 10.16
CA LEU A 81 -5.38 -4.82 11.37
C LEU A 81 -4.60 -4.49 12.64
N ARG A 82 -3.29 -4.83 12.68
CA ARG A 82 -2.40 -4.48 13.80
C ARG A 82 -2.33 -2.97 14.03
N SER A 83 -2.19 -2.20 12.96
CA SER A 83 -2.15 -0.73 13.04
C SER A 83 -3.45 -0.15 13.63
N ILE A 84 -4.61 -0.67 13.24
CA ILE A 84 -5.90 -0.24 13.80
C ILE A 84 -6.03 -0.65 15.27
N TYR A 85 -5.62 -1.87 15.62
CA TYR A 85 -5.64 -2.34 17.00
C TYR A 85 -4.79 -1.45 17.91
N ASN A 86 -3.55 -1.16 17.51
CA ASN A 86 -2.64 -0.31 18.27
C ASN A 86 -3.21 1.11 18.48
N ARG A 87 -3.87 1.69 17.46
CA ARG A 87 -4.59 2.96 17.59
C ARG A 87 -5.72 2.88 18.61
N GLY A 88 -6.42 1.76 18.68
CA GLY A 88 -7.42 1.51 19.71
C GLY A 88 -6.82 1.45 21.12
N VAL A 89 -5.63 0.86 21.25
CA VAL A 89 -4.88 0.82 22.52
C VAL A 89 -4.42 2.23 22.92
N GLU A 90 -3.81 2.97 22.00
CA GLU A 90 -3.37 4.37 22.21
C GLU A 90 -4.53 5.29 22.62
N ALA A 91 -5.72 5.07 22.06
CA ALA A 91 -6.94 5.82 22.39
C ALA A 91 -7.68 5.30 23.65
N GLY A 92 -7.14 4.32 24.38
CA GLY A 92 -7.77 3.71 25.55
C GLY A 92 -9.05 2.91 25.23
N SER A 93 -9.33 2.61 23.97
CA SER A 93 -10.52 1.88 23.51
C SER A 93 -10.32 0.36 23.44
N ALA A 94 -9.07 -0.09 23.49
CA ALA A 94 -8.69 -1.51 23.45
C ALA A 94 -7.66 -1.81 24.54
N PRO A 95 -7.68 -3.01 25.16
CA PRO A 95 -6.64 -3.42 26.06
C PRO A 95 -5.34 -3.69 25.31
N TYR A 96 -4.20 -3.42 25.96
CA TYR A 96 -2.93 -3.90 25.46
C TYR A 96 -2.83 -5.42 25.63
N VAL A 97 -2.53 -6.14 24.56
CA VAL A 97 -2.28 -7.59 24.58
C VAL A 97 -0.89 -7.86 24.04
N HIS A 98 -0.02 -8.35 24.93
CA HIS A 98 1.36 -8.66 24.57
C HIS A 98 1.41 -9.68 23.42
N ARG A 99 2.17 -9.36 22.36
CA ARG A 99 2.37 -10.25 21.19
C ARG A 99 1.08 -10.74 20.50
N LEU A 100 0.02 -9.91 20.46
CA LEU A 100 -1.26 -10.30 19.84
C LEU A 100 -1.12 -10.80 18.39
N PHE A 101 -0.22 -10.21 17.61
CA PHE A 101 0.02 -10.53 16.19
C PHE A 101 1.28 -11.38 15.96
N HIS A 102 1.81 -12.07 16.98
CA HIS A 102 3.06 -12.83 16.86
C HIS A 102 2.94 -14.07 15.98
N GLU A 103 1.78 -14.75 16.02
CA GLU A 103 1.55 -16.03 15.34
C GLU A 103 1.05 -15.87 13.89
N VAL A 104 0.93 -14.63 13.41
CA VAL A 104 0.48 -14.37 12.05
C VAL A 104 1.59 -13.77 11.19
N TYR A 105 1.56 -14.10 9.90
CA TYR A 105 2.56 -13.61 8.98
C TYR A 105 2.43 -12.08 8.76
N THR A 106 3.44 -11.35 9.19
CA THR A 106 3.56 -9.90 8.99
C THR A 106 4.87 -9.51 8.29
N GLY A 107 5.61 -10.49 7.78
CA GLY A 107 6.86 -10.33 7.06
C GLY A 107 6.68 -9.79 5.64
N VAL A 108 7.78 -9.73 4.92
CA VAL A 108 7.82 -9.42 3.49
C VAL A 108 8.45 -10.60 2.78
N ASP A 109 7.70 -11.23 1.87
CA ASP A 109 8.23 -12.22 0.95
C ASP A 109 9.00 -11.48 -0.15
N VAL A 110 10.31 -11.49 -0.04
CA VAL A 110 11.21 -10.82 -0.97
C VAL A 110 11.39 -11.70 -2.20
N ARG A 111 10.64 -11.39 -3.25
CA ARG A 111 10.87 -12.01 -4.55
C ARG A 111 12.12 -11.41 -5.20
N GLN A 112 12.87 -12.25 -5.88
CA GLN A 112 13.99 -11.80 -6.69
C GLN A 112 13.52 -10.75 -7.71
N LYS A 113 14.12 -9.57 -7.65
CA LYS A 113 13.85 -8.51 -8.63
C LYS A 113 14.33 -8.98 -9.99
N LYS A 114 13.43 -9.04 -10.96
CA LYS A 114 13.79 -9.31 -12.35
C LYS A 114 14.36 -8.02 -12.95
N ALA A 115 15.66 -7.96 -13.13
CA ALA A 115 16.31 -6.94 -13.94
C ALA A 115 16.28 -7.40 -15.42
N LEU A 116 16.02 -6.47 -16.32
CA LEU A 116 16.16 -6.74 -17.76
C LEU A 116 17.65 -6.76 -18.13
N PRO A 117 18.09 -7.70 -18.97
CA PRO A 117 19.42 -7.64 -19.58
C PRO A 117 19.61 -6.32 -20.34
N VAL A 118 20.84 -5.80 -20.36
CA VAL A 118 21.14 -4.49 -20.99
C VAL A 118 20.71 -4.43 -22.45
N GLY A 119 20.90 -5.54 -23.19
CA GLY A 119 20.45 -5.64 -24.60
C GLY A 119 18.94 -5.49 -24.75
N GLU A 120 18.15 -6.16 -23.91
CA GLU A 120 16.68 -6.05 -23.94
C GLU A 120 16.22 -4.64 -23.54
N LEU A 121 16.87 -4.05 -22.52
CA LEU A 121 16.58 -2.68 -22.11
C LEU A 121 16.86 -1.69 -23.24
N ARG A 122 17.99 -1.84 -23.94
CA ARG A 122 18.35 -1.01 -25.08
C ARG A 122 17.32 -1.12 -26.21
N ARG A 123 16.89 -2.34 -26.53
CA ARG A 123 15.81 -2.59 -27.53
C ARG A 123 14.51 -1.91 -27.10
N LEU A 124 14.10 -2.11 -25.87
CA LEU A 124 12.87 -1.52 -25.34
C LEU A 124 12.87 0.02 -25.43
N LEU A 125 14.00 0.66 -25.16
CA LEU A 125 14.09 2.12 -25.08
C LEU A 125 14.35 2.81 -26.42
N TYR A 126 15.01 2.14 -27.39
CA TYR A 126 15.59 2.81 -28.56
C TYR A 126 15.30 2.16 -29.91
N GLU A 127 14.77 0.93 -29.98
CA GLU A 127 14.34 0.34 -31.25
C GLU A 127 13.01 0.96 -31.72
N ASP A 128 12.80 1.06 -33.02
CA ASP A 128 11.58 1.65 -33.57
C ASP A 128 10.32 0.82 -33.20
N PRO A 129 9.35 1.40 -32.52
CA PRO A 129 8.13 0.71 -32.12
C PRO A 129 7.19 0.56 -33.31
N LYS A 130 6.51 -0.58 -33.38
CA LYS A 130 5.60 -0.93 -34.50
C LYS A 130 4.28 -0.14 -34.52
N SER A 131 3.99 0.69 -33.52
CA SER A 131 2.77 1.50 -33.44
C SER A 131 2.97 2.79 -32.66
N ASP A 132 2.18 3.82 -32.97
CA ASP A 132 2.24 5.12 -32.31
C ASP A 132 1.92 5.04 -30.82
N TYR A 133 1.02 4.13 -30.42
CA TYR A 133 0.74 3.87 -29.00
C TYR A 133 1.98 3.37 -28.27
N LEU A 134 2.72 2.42 -28.85
CA LEU A 134 3.98 1.92 -28.27
C LEU A 134 5.07 2.98 -28.30
N ARG A 135 5.10 3.85 -29.30
CA ARG A 135 6.05 4.98 -29.40
C ARG A 135 5.91 5.92 -28.21
N ASN A 136 4.68 6.33 -27.88
CA ASN A 136 4.44 7.20 -26.72
C ASN A 136 4.83 6.52 -25.40
N THR A 137 4.52 5.24 -25.24
CA THR A 137 4.90 4.46 -24.06
C THR A 137 6.42 4.33 -23.94
N GLN A 138 7.11 4.08 -25.05
CA GLN A 138 8.57 3.99 -25.12
C GLN A 138 9.23 5.32 -24.73
N MET A 139 8.74 6.44 -25.29
CA MET A 139 9.24 7.78 -24.94
C MET A 139 9.13 8.06 -23.44
N ILE A 140 7.99 7.75 -22.83
CA ILE A 140 7.80 7.89 -21.38
C ILE A 140 8.78 7.00 -20.60
N ALA A 141 8.95 5.74 -21.01
CA ALA A 141 9.88 4.82 -20.38
C ALA A 141 11.34 5.29 -20.50
N ALA A 142 11.71 5.82 -21.67
CA ALA A 142 13.04 6.38 -21.92
C ALA A 142 13.30 7.60 -21.03
N LEU A 143 12.34 8.53 -20.91
CA LEU A 143 12.46 9.69 -20.01
C LEU A 143 12.61 9.26 -18.55
N MET A 144 11.78 8.31 -18.08
CA MET A 144 11.89 7.78 -16.72
C MET A 144 13.27 7.16 -16.45
N PHE A 145 13.84 6.46 -17.44
CA PHE A 145 15.17 5.88 -17.35
C PHE A 145 16.28 6.95 -17.34
N GLN A 146 16.24 7.90 -18.27
CA GLN A 146 17.20 9.01 -18.38
C GLN A 146 17.18 9.90 -17.14
N PHE A 147 16.02 10.07 -16.50
CA PHE A 147 15.90 10.79 -15.23
C PHE A 147 16.16 9.89 -14.01
N CYS A 148 17.16 9.01 -14.12
CA CYS A 148 17.66 8.17 -13.04
C CYS A 148 16.59 7.30 -12.35
N GLY A 149 15.65 6.78 -13.12
CA GLY A 149 14.56 5.95 -12.60
C GLY A 149 13.44 6.76 -11.94
N MET A 150 13.17 7.95 -12.45
CA MET A 150 12.02 8.76 -12.01
C MET A 150 10.74 7.93 -12.10
N SER A 151 9.88 8.00 -11.08
CA SER A 151 8.61 7.28 -11.14
C SER A 151 7.64 7.95 -12.11
N PHE A 152 6.75 7.16 -12.73
CA PHE A 152 5.71 7.73 -13.62
C PHE A 152 4.86 8.81 -12.94
N ALA A 153 4.54 8.62 -11.65
CA ALA A 153 3.79 9.62 -10.90
C ALA A 153 4.56 10.94 -10.75
N ASP A 154 5.86 10.87 -10.51
CA ASP A 154 6.72 12.07 -10.41
C ASP A 154 6.84 12.75 -11.78
N LEU A 155 7.06 11.97 -12.86
CA LEU A 155 7.12 12.49 -14.23
C LEU A 155 5.81 13.18 -14.65
N ALA A 156 4.66 12.58 -14.34
CA ALA A 156 3.35 13.13 -14.69
C ALA A 156 3.00 14.44 -13.95
N HIS A 157 3.67 14.72 -12.85
CA HIS A 157 3.51 15.95 -12.06
C HIS A 157 4.69 16.92 -12.21
N LEU A 158 5.62 16.63 -13.12
CA LEU A 158 6.77 17.49 -13.37
C LEU A 158 6.31 18.77 -14.10
N GLU A 159 6.66 19.92 -13.55
CA GLU A 159 6.36 21.23 -14.13
C GLU A 159 7.57 21.78 -14.89
N LYS A 160 7.33 22.69 -15.83
CA LYS A 160 8.42 23.37 -16.56
C LYS A 160 9.35 24.15 -15.63
N SER A 161 8.80 24.71 -14.54
CA SER A 161 9.54 25.38 -13.49
C SER A 161 10.51 24.49 -12.73
N SER A 162 10.35 23.16 -12.81
CA SER A 162 11.28 22.18 -12.22
C SER A 162 12.62 22.10 -12.96
N LEU A 163 12.71 22.62 -14.18
CA LEU A 163 13.93 22.62 -14.98
C LEU A 163 14.69 23.95 -14.80
N GLU A 164 15.82 23.90 -14.15
CA GLU A 164 16.72 25.05 -13.94
C GLU A 164 18.13 24.67 -14.37
N GLN A 165 18.69 25.44 -15.32
CA GLN A 165 20.09 25.27 -15.76
C GLN A 165 20.47 23.80 -16.09
N ASN A 166 19.63 23.08 -16.82
CA ASN A 166 19.80 21.66 -17.18
C ASN A 166 19.72 20.69 -15.99
N VAL A 167 19.23 21.12 -14.83
CA VAL A 167 18.99 20.26 -13.67
C VAL A 167 17.49 20.24 -13.39
N ILE A 168 16.94 19.05 -13.24
CA ILE A 168 15.54 18.86 -12.85
C ILE A 168 15.47 18.75 -11.32
N ARG A 169 14.79 19.73 -10.68
CA ARG A 169 14.55 19.73 -9.24
C ARG A 169 13.07 19.58 -8.96
N TYR A 170 12.72 18.58 -8.18
CA TYR A 170 11.32 18.30 -7.82
C TYR A 170 11.20 17.63 -6.46
N ASN A 171 10.00 17.69 -5.86
CA ASN A 171 9.67 16.90 -4.66
C ASN A 171 8.92 15.64 -5.06
N ARG A 172 9.39 14.47 -4.63
CA ARG A 172 8.67 13.21 -4.89
C ARG A 172 7.22 13.27 -4.45
N VAL A 173 6.30 12.91 -5.31
CA VAL A 173 4.86 12.91 -5.02
C VAL A 173 4.53 12.07 -3.78
N LYS A 174 5.16 10.90 -3.66
CA LYS A 174 4.89 9.92 -2.60
C LYS A 174 5.50 10.31 -1.24
N THR A 175 6.74 10.77 -1.20
CA THR A 175 7.51 10.95 0.04
C THR A 175 7.77 12.41 0.38
N LYS A 176 7.48 13.32 -0.56
CA LYS A 176 7.82 14.75 -0.48
C LYS A 176 9.32 15.03 -0.32
N THR A 177 10.16 14.02 -0.62
CA THR A 177 11.61 14.16 -0.56
C THR A 177 12.09 14.97 -1.77
N PRO A 178 12.95 15.99 -1.60
CA PRO A 178 13.54 16.73 -2.71
C PRO A 178 14.52 15.83 -3.49
N ILE A 179 14.47 15.94 -4.81
CA ILE A 179 15.33 15.22 -5.74
C ILE A 179 15.90 16.22 -6.75
N SER A 180 17.17 16.03 -7.12
CA SER A 180 17.83 16.69 -8.24
C SER A 180 18.37 15.63 -9.21
N VAL A 181 18.13 15.82 -10.50
CA VAL A 181 18.59 14.95 -11.60
C VAL A 181 19.19 15.81 -12.70
#